data_2550c5e224a2f4427f935944b2adc3dd
#
_entry.id   2550c5e224a2f4427f935944b2adc3dd
#
_cell.length_a   1.000
_cell.length_b   1.000
_cell.length_c   1.000
_cell.angle_alpha   90.00
_cell.angle_beta   90.00
_cell.angle_gamma   90.00
#
_symmetry.space_group_name_H-M   'P 1'
#
loop_
_entity.id
_entity.type
_entity.pdbx_description
1 polymer ?
#
loop_
_entity_poly.entity_id
_entity_poly.type
_entity_poly.pdbx_seq_one_letter_code
_entity_poly.pdbx_strand_id
1 'polypeptide(L)'
;MADERAWLGELLASVESAPPEVAVAVLAELLTRRLAATEVSFLITDLGGRAVVRLTGAPGEGGPEQPQRIELRGSIYDRVVRSQQAHVASGERAREAGPGPVEVIAPVSDRGDAIGLLELTLPARPDRQTMQLIVEAAHALAYVVIVNRRFTDLYEWGRRTTRLSLAAEIQHRLLPDSFTCDTGRFIIAGALEPAADIGGDTFDYTLDRHALHLSLTDAMGHDVQAALLATVIVGALRNARRGNGSLLDQANDAHQAVVDYAHQAHQAYANQSDQVHQAVAQHGGQAMATGQLLRVSLDTGQTTFVNAGHVWPLRLRDGQVEEIAPLVDLPFGITPNPGYRVQSLDLRQGDRLILLTDGMLEPHGPEADLCDLIRQTSEWHPRDAVRVFTEAVLEFSNHDPRDDATVLCLDWPAPNAAYTGPRTSPAATAQAAPTQGQSQS
;
A
#
# COMPACT_ATOMS: atom_id res chain seq x y z
N MET A 1 8.83 33.89 -5.84
CA MET A 1 7.51 33.55 -6.42
C MET A 1 7.50 33.48 -7.96
N ALA A 2 7.86 34.54 -8.72
CA ALA A 2 7.88 34.47 -10.21
C ALA A 2 9.01 33.54 -10.72
N ASP A 3 10.20 33.66 -10.15
CA ASP A 3 11.39 32.85 -10.48
C ASP A 3 11.23 31.37 -10.11
N GLU A 4 10.58 31.07 -8.99
CA GLU A 4 10.28 29.71 -8.53
C GLU A 4 9.28 28.99 -9.45
N ARG A 5 8.20 29.68 -9.88
CA ARG A 5 7.24 29.11 -10.83
C ARG A 5 7.85 28.87 -12.21
N ALA A 6 8.74 29.77 -12.65
CA ALA A 6 9.47 29.60 -13.90
C ALA A 6 10.38 28.36 -13.84
N TRP A 7 11.07 28.14 -12.70
CA TRP A 7 11.94 27.00 -12.51
C TRP A 7 11.18 25.66 -12.47
N LEU A 8 10.06 25.59 -11.77
CA LEU A 8 9.24 24.37 -11.76
C LEU A 8 8.70 24.03 -13.16
N GLY A 9 8.32 25.04 -13.95
CA GLY A 9 7.93 24.85 -15.34
C GLY A 9 9.08 24.32 -16.21
N GLU A 10 10.29 24.86 -16.04
CA GLU A 10 11.49 24.38 -16.73
C GLU A 10 11.84 22.93 -16.34
N LEU A 11 11.76 22.60 -15.05
CA LEU A 11 11.98 21.25 -14.56
C LEU A 11 11.02 20.25 -15.19
N LEU A 12 9.72 20.53 -15.16
CA LEU A 12 8.70 19.64 -15.74
C LEU A 12 8.87 19.50 -17.25
N ALA A 13 9.16 20.57 -17.98
CA ALA A 13 9.40 20.52 -19.41
C ALA A 13 10.66 19.72 -19.77
N SER A 14 11.72 19.86 -18.99
CA SER A 14 12.95 19.09 -19.17
C SER A 14 12.75 17.59 -18.93
N VAL A 15 12.01 17.23 -17.88
CA VAL A 15 11.66 15.85 -17.57
C VAL A 15 10.73 15.25 -18.62
N GLU A 16 9.73 16.01 -19.10
CA GLU A 16 8.81 15.53 -20.14
C GLU A 16 9.52 15.29 -21.49
N SER A 17 10.55 16.09 -21.82
CA SER A 17 11.34 15.91 -23.03
C SER A 17 12.36 14.77 -22.94
N ALA A 18 12.64 14.27 -21.76
CA ALA A 18 13.58 13.17 -21.53
C ALA A 18 12.90 11.80 -21.73
N PRO A 19 13.65 10.75 -22.14
CA PRO A 19 13.15 9.38 -22.10
C PRO A 19 12.71 8.99 -20.66
N PRO A 20 11.62 8.19 -20.52
CA PRO A 20 11.05 7.86 -19.20
C PRO A 20 12.03 7.23 -18.21
N GLU A 21 12.96 6.43 -18.68
CA GLU A 21 13.96 5.73 -17.86
C GLU A 21 15.02 6.65 -17.28
N VAL A 22 15.23 7.82 -17.85
CA VAL A 22 16.21 8.81 -17.37
C VAL A 22 15.57 10.07 -16.74
N ALA A 23 14.24 10.13 -16.70
CA ALA A 23 13.50 11.29 -16.21
C ALA A 23 13.92 11.72 -14.80
N VAL A 24 14.13 10.77 -13.88
CA VAL A 24 14.61 11.04 -12.51
C VAL A 24 16.06 11.55 -12.51
N ALA A 25 16.93 11.01 -13.37
CA ALA A 25 18.30 11.47 -13.50
C ALA A 25 18.38 12.93 -14.01
N VAL A 26 17.54 13.28 -14.98
CA VAL A 26 17.42 14.66 -15.48
C VAL A 26 16.99 15.61 -14.37
N LEU A 27 16.00 15.22 -13.56
CA LEU A 27 15.57 16.01 -12.39
C LEU A 27 16.72 16.17 -11.39
N ALA A 28 17.45 15.09 -11.07
CA ALA A 28 18.59 15.13 -10.16
C ALA A 28 19.70 16.08 -10.67
N GLU A 29 19.97 16.06 -11.97
CA GLU A 29 20.95 16.97 -12.60
C GLU A 29 20.54 18.44 -12.51
N LEU A 30 19.24 18.74 -12.72
CA LEU A 30 18.72 20.09 -12.59
C LEU A 30 18.82 20.59 -11.14
N LEU A 31 18.53 19.74 -10.15
CA LEU A 31 18.68 20.06 -8.74
C LEU A 31 20.16 20.28 -8.37
N THR A 32 21.05 19.40 -8.85
CA THR A 32 22.50 19.53 -8.65
C THR A 32 23.00 20.88 -9.11
N ARG A 33 22.62 21.29 -10.30
CA ARG A 33 23.00 22.61 -10.88
C ARG A 33 22.38 23.79 -10.12
N ARG A 34 21.10 23.70 -9.77
CA ARG A 34 20.36 24.80 -9.14
C ARG A 34 20.77 25.04 -7.71
N LEU A 35 21.05 23.97 -6.96
CA LEU A 35 21.34 24.01 -5.51
C LEU A 35 22.84 23.88 -5.19
N ALA A 36 23.69 23.73 -6.21
CA ALA A 36 25.09 23.37 -6.05
C ALA A 36 25.27 22.13 -5.16
N ALA A 37 24.32 21.19 -5.24
CA ALA A 37 24.37 19.93 -4.50
C ALA A 37 25.52 19.09 -5.01
N THR A 38 26.23 18.41 -4.11
CA THR A 38 27.33 17.49 -4.47
C THR A 38 26.80 16.11 -4.84
N GLU A 39 25.62 15.75 -4.33
CA GLU A 39 24.95 14.51 -4.61
C GLU A 39 23.44 14.69 -4.54
N VAL A 40 22.70 14.07 -5.46
CA VAL A 40 21.23 14.00 -5.46
C VAL A 40 20.83 12.58 -5.79
N SER A 41 20.07 11.94 -4.91
CA SER A 41 19.61 10.58 -5.06
C SER A 41 18.10 10.48 -4.86
N PHE A 42 17.46 9.59 -5.61
CA PHE A 42 16.09 9.17 -5.36
C PHE A 42 16.09 7.76 -4.76
N LEU A 43 15.41 7.61 -3.63
CA LEU A 43 15.21 6.33 -2.96
C LEU A 43 13.74 5.95 -3.10
N ILE A 44 13.44 4.82 -3.74
CA ILE A 44 12.08 4.34 -3.90
C ILE A 44 11.71 3.41 -2.74
N THR A 45 10.47 3.52 -2.24
CA THR A 45 9.94 2.63 -1.20
C THR A 45 9.66 1.25 -1.80
N ASP A 46 10.04 0.18 -1.10
CA ASP A 46 9.72 -1.19 -1.49
C ASP A 46 8.21 -1.48 -1.38
N LEU A 47 7.78 -2.62 -1.90
CA LEU A 47 6.36 -3.00 -1.95
C LEU A 47 5.73 -3.13 -0.55
N GLY A 48 6.50 -3.60 0.43
CA GLY A 48 6.05 -3.77 1.81
C GLY A 48 6.14 -2.50 2.66
N GLY A 49 6.68 -1.38 2.12
CA GLY A 49 6.87 -0.14 2.87
C GLY A 49 7.89 -0.25 4.02
N ARG A 50 8.79 -1.24 3.99
CA ARG A 50 9.75 -1.54 5.08
C ARG A 50 11.16 -1.08 4.76
N ALA A 51 11.48 -0.91 3.50
CA ALA A 51 12.79 -0.47 3.05
C ALA A 51 12.68 0.60 1.96
N VAL A 52 13.76 1.30 1.74
CA VAL A 52 13.95 2.12 0.54
C VAL A 52 15.13 1.59 -0.26
N VAL A 53 15.05 1.73 -1.56
CA VAL A 53 16.08 1.31 -2.50
C VAL A 53 16.59 2.52 -3.24
N ARG A 54 17.89 2.74 -3.19
CA ARG A 54 18.55 3.84 -3.90
C ARG A 54 18.56 3.53 -5.40
N LEU A 55 17.86 4.35 -6.16
CA LEU A 55 17.96 4.36 -7.61
C LEU A 55 19.09 5.33 -7.99
N THR A 56 20.31 4.81 -8.11
CA THR A 56 21.44 5.59 -8.61
C THR A 56 21.23 5.91 -10.09
N GLY A 57 21.67 7.10 -10.49
CA GLY A 57 21.64 7.54 -11.90
C GLY A 57 22.32 6.52 -12.82
N ALA A 58 22.02 6.62 -14.11
CA ALA A 58 22.33 5.73 -15.23
C ALA A 58 23.29 4.56 -14.94
N PRO A 59 22.95 3.32 -15.32
CA PRO A 59 23.84 2.18 -15.12
C PRO A 59 25.18 2.50 -15.74
N GLY A 60 26.21 2.63 -14.92
CA GLY A 60 27.57 2.73 -15.36
C GLY A 60 27.93 1.44 -16.12
N GLU A 61 28.95 1.49 -16.97
CA GLU A 61 29.41 0.39 -17.84
C GLU A 61 29.83 -0.90 -17.08
N GLY A 62 29.48 -1.05 -15.79
CA GLY A 62 29.91 -2.10 -14.86
C GLY A 62 28.89 -3.19 -14.51
N GLY A 63 27.78 -3.37 -15.24
CA GLY A 63 26.77 -4.40 -14.95
C GLY A 63 25.73 -3.94 -13.87
N PRO A 64 24.69 -4.73 -13.58
CA PRO A 64 23.69 -4.34 -12.63
C PRO A 64 24.31 -4.26 -11.23
N GLU A 65 24.56 -3.06 -10.74
CA GLU A 65 24.83 -2.84 -9.33
C GLU A 65 23.64 -3.37 -8.53
N GLN A 66 23.91 -4.20 -7.52
CA GLN A 66 22.85 -4.64 -6.63
C GLN A 66 22.24 -3.39 -5.97
N PRO A 67 20.91 -3.22 -6.02
CA PRO A 67 20.26 -2.05 -5.45
C PRO A 67 20.59 -1.98 -3.96
N GLN A 68 21.08 -0.83 -3.51
CA GLN A 68 21.35 -0.61 -2.09
C GLN A 68 20.02 -0.51 -1.36
N ARG A 69 19.62 -1.61 -0.72
CA ARG A 69 18.46 -1.67 0.16
C ARG A 69 18.80 -1.10 1.53
N ILE A 70 17.96 -0.20 2.02
CA ILE A 70 18.11 0.46 3.32
C ILE A 70 16.84 0.23 4.12
N GLU A 71 16.96 -0.43 5.28
CA GLU A 71 15.83 -0.66 6.18
C GLU A 71 15.28 0.67 6.72
N LEU A 72 13.95 0.80 6.72
CA LEU A 72 13.30 2.01 7.25
C LEU A 72 13.27 2.01 8.78
N ARG A 73 12.94 0.89 9.42
CA ARG A 73 12.67 0.80 10.86
C ARG A 73 13.81 1.43 11.70
N GLY A 74 13.45 2.44 12.48
CA GLY A 74 14.39 3.16 13.36
C GLY A 74 15.38 4.09 12.68
N SER A 75 15.32 4.22 11.35
CA SER A 75 16.20 5.09 10.59
C SER A 75 15.67 6.53 10.50
N ILE A 76 16.52 7.44 10.02
CA ILE A 76 16.11 8.80 9.69
C ILE A 76 15.09 8.81 8.53
N TYR A 77 15.20 7.86 7.62
CA TYR A 77 14.30 7.70 6.48
C TYR A 77 12.88 7.34 6.95
N ASP A 78 12.73 6.43 7.94
CA ASP A 78 11.45 6.11 8.56
C ASP A 78 10.80 7.35 9.18
N ARG A 79 11.60 8.18 9.86
CA ARG A 79 11.11 9.44 10.43
C ARG A 79 10.54 10.37 9.35
N VAL A 80 11.23 10.53 8.23
CA VAL A 80 10.78 11.39 7.12
C VAL A 80 9.52 10.82 6.46
N VAL A 81 9.46 9.51 6.21
CA VAL A 81 8.29 8.83 5.66
C VAL A 81 7.07 9.02 6.56
N ARG A 82 7.23 8.85 7.88
CA ARG A 82 6.12 8.96 8.84
C ARG A 82 5.68 10.39 9.10
N SER A 83 6.63 11.31 9.26
CA SER A 83 6.33 12.71 9.52
C SER A 83 5.87 13.47 8.28
N GLN A 84 6.16 12.97 7.08
CA GLN A 84 5.94 13.69 5.82
C GLN A 84 6.58 15.08 5.80
N GLN A 85 7.67 15.24 6.53
CA GLN A 85 8.41 16.50 6.63
C GLN A 85 9.85 16.30 6.20
N ALA A 86 10.37 17.25 5.44
CA ALA A 86 11.78 17.24 5.06
C ALA A 86 12.67 17.41 6.30
N HIS A 87 13.73 16.63 6.36
CA HIS A 87 14.69 16.60 7.44
C HIS A 87 16.07 17.08 6.97
N VAL A 88 16.75 17.84 7.83
CA VAL A 88 18.13 18.26 7.63
C VAL A 88 18.99 17.48 8.61
N ALA A 89 19.73 16.48 8.13
CA ALA A 89 20.65 15.71 8.94
C ALA A 89 21.95 16.52 9.14
N SER A 90 22.23 16.85 10.38
CA SER A 90 23.54 17.38 10.74
C SER A 90 24.42 16.18 11.07
N GLY A 91 25.38 15.84 10.22
CA GLY A 91 26.34 14.78 10.50
C GLY A 91 27.00 14.97 11.88
N GLU A 92 27.29 13.88 12.58
CA GLU A 92 28.00 13.95 13.88
C GLU A 92 29.31 14.73 13.80
N ARG A 93 29.95 14.79 12.62
CA ARG A 93 31.15 15.60 12.33
C ARG A 93 30.89 17.12 12.26
N ALA A 94 29.62 17.56 12.10
CA ALA A 94 29.30 18.99 11.98
C ALA A 94 29.32 19.73 13.33
N ARG A 95 29.46 19.04 14.46
CA ARG A 95 29.56 19.67 15.79
C ARG A 95 30.97 20.14 16.12
N GLU A 96 32.01 19.65 15.44
CA GLU A 96 33.42 19.96 15.75
C GLU A 96 34.18 20.73 14.66
N ALA A 97 33.68 20.78 13.42
CA ALA A 97 34.41 21.38 12.29
C ALA A 97 33.45 22.22 11.45
N GLY A 98 33.30 23.52 11.73
CA GLY A 98 32.76 24.54 10.83
C GLY A 98 31.65 24.17 9.82
N PRO A 99 31.29 25.03 8.87
CA PRO A 99 30.25 24.75 7.87
C PRO A 99 30.72 23.64 6.92
N GLY A 100 30.25 22.42 7.16
CA GLY A 100 30.48 21.25 6.31
C GLY A 100 29.22 20.88 5.48
N PRO A 101 29.35 19.91 4.57
CA PRO A 101 28.21 19.43 3.76
C PRO A 101 27.08 18.91 4.66
N VAL A 102 25.86 19.18 4.26
CA VAL A 102 24.65 18.88 5.01
C VAL A 102 23.73 18.00 4.14
N GLU A 103 23.27 16.93 4.72
CA GLU A 103 22.29 16.05 4.06
C GLU A 103 20.86 16.53 4.30
N VAL A 104 20.07 16.58 3.25
CA VAL A 104 18.65 16.90 3.30
C VAL A 104 17.85 15.74 2.72
N ILE A 105 16.87 15.27 3.45
CA ILE A 105 16.00 14.18 3.05
C ILE A 105 14.56 14.73 3.00
N ALA A 106 13.90 14.66 1.84
CA ALA A 106 12.55 15.12 1.66
C ALA A 106 11.62 13.97 1.21
N PRO A 107 10.38 13.88 1.71
CA PRO A 107 9.45 12.85 1.30
C PRO A 107 8.97 13.07 -0.14
N VAL A 108 8.99 12.03 -0.94
CA VAL A 108 8.39 11.96 -2.28
C VAL A 108 7.08 11.21 -2.15
N SER A 109 5.97 11.94 -2.12
CA SER A 109 4.66 11.36 -1.81
C SER A 109 3.53 12.04 -2.57
N ASP A 110 2.47 11.29 -2.83
CA ASP A 110 1.18 11.77 -3.32
C ASP A 110 0.07 11.32 -2.38
N ARG A 111 -0.78 12.26 -1.93
CA ARG A 111 -1.94 11.98 -1.06
C ARG A 111 -1.64 11.05 0.12
N GLY A 112 -0.48 11.23 0.75
CA GLY A 112 -0.05 10.40 1.88
C GLY A 112 0.59 9.07 1.49
N ASP A 113 0.54 8.65 0.22
CA ASP A 113 1.28 7.51 -0.28
C ASP A 113 2.78 7.85 -0.40
N ALA A 114 3.61 7.12 0.33
CA ALA A 114 5.05 7.35 0.37
C ALA A 114 5.76 6.61 -0.77
N ILE A 115 5.89 7.26 -1.92
CA ILE A 115 6.54 6.70 -3.11
C ILE A 115 8.04 6.52 -2.89
N GLY A 116 8.65 7.41 -2.12
CA GLY A 116 10.09 7.37 -1.86
C GLY A 116 10.60 8.60 -1.13
N LEU A 117 11.90 8.83 -1.27
CA LEU A 117 12.61 9.96 -0.65
C LEU A 117 13.55 10.60 -1.66
N LEU A 118 13.61 11.92 -1.64
CA LEU A 118 14.64 12.70 -2.32
C LEU A 118 15.73 13.06 -1.31
N GLU A 119 16.94 12.61 -1.56
CA GLU A 119 18.12 12.85 -0.73
C GLU A 119 19.11 13.74 -1.46
N LEU A 120 19.61 14.78 -0.78
CA LEU A 120 20.56 15.73 -1.34
C LEU A 120 21.68 16.01 -0.35
N THR A 121 22.91 16.09 -0.85
CA THR A 121 24.06 16.62 -0.09
C THR A 121 24.35 18.04 -0.54
N LEU A 122 24.15 19.01 0.34
CA LEU A 122 24.37 20.43 0.09
C LEU A 122 25.68 20.91 0.72
N PRO A 123 26.36 21.90 0.12
CA PRO A 123 27.62 22.44 0.65
C PRO A 123 27.46 23.18 2.00
N ALA A 124 26.24 23.65 2.29
CA ALA A 124 25.91 24.35 3.52
C ALA A 124 24.44 24.13 3.89
N ARG A 125 24.08 24.48 5.14
CA ARG A 125 22.71 24.38 5.62
C ARG A 125 21.76 25.26 4.76
N PRO A 126 20.68 24.67 4.20
CA PRO A 126 19.75 25.40 3.36
C PRO A 126 18.98 26.46 4.17
N ASP A 127 18.73 27.59 3.56
CA ASP A 127 17.79 28.58 4.07
C ASP A 127 16.34 28.13 3.82
N ARG A 128 15.39 28.94 4.28
CA ARG A 128 13.94 28.64 4.14
C ARG A 128 13.51 28.51 2.68
N GLN A 129 14.03 29.37 1.80
CA GLN A 129 13.69 29.36 0.39
C GLN A 129 14.24 28.12 -0.32
N THR A 130 15.46 27.75 -0.06
CA THR A 130 16.09 26.52 -0.56
C THR A 130 15.32 25.28 -0.08
N MET A 131 14.92 25.24 1.21
CA MET A 131 14.10 24.14 1.73
C MET A 131 12.75 24.03 1.04
N GLN A 132 12.08 25.16 0.80
CA GLN A 132 10.82 25.18 0.08
C GLN A 132 10.97 24.61 -1.34
N LEU A 133 12.02 25.01 -2.05
CA LEU A 133 12.32 24.51 -3.39
C LEU A 133 12.57 23.01 -3.40
N ILE A 134 13.28 22.48 -2.41
CA ILE A 134 13.54 21.02 -2.26
C ILE A 134 12.21 20.27 -2.05
N VAL A 135 11.33 20.77 -1.18
CA VAL A 135 10.02 20.16 -0.93
C VAL A 135 9.15 20.19 -2.19
N GLU A 136 9.13 21.29 -2.92
CA GLU A 136 8.40 21.39 -4.19
C GLU A 136 8.97 20.44 -5.26
N ALA A 137 10.29 20.31 -5.33
CA ALA A 137 10.94 19.35 -6.24
C ALA A 137 10.64 17.90 -5.87
N ALA A 138 10.64 17.56 -4.58
CA ALA A 138 10.27 16.23 -4.10
C ALA A 138 8.80 15.90 -4.43
N HIS A 139 7.90 16.87 -4.28
CA HIS A 139 6.51 16.71 -4.67
C HIS A 139 6.35 16.56 -6.20
N ALA A 140 7.06 17.34 -7.00
CA ALA A 140 7.07 17.18 -8.46
C ALA A 140 7.63 15.82 -8.87
N LEU A 141 8.68 15.33 -8.18
CA LEU A 141 9.25 14.00 -8.44
C LEU A 141 8.24 12.87 -8.23
N ALA A 142 7.32 12.99 -7.28
CA ALA A 142 6.24 12.01 -7.09
C ALA A 142 5.43 11.86 -8.39
N TYR A 143 4.99 12.97 -8.99
CA TYR A 143 4.24 12.94 -10.25
C TYR A 143 5.09 12.44 -11.42
N VAL A 144 6.38 12.79 -11.45
CA VAL A 144 7.33 12.27 -12.46
C VAL A 144 7.39 10.75 -12.39
N VAL A 145 7.55 10.17 -11.20
CA VAL A 145 7.59 8.71 -11.01
C VAL A 145 6.26 8.08 -11.40
N ILE A 146 5.13 8.61 -10.92
CA ILE A 146 3.77 8.09 -11.20
C ILE A 146 3.49 8.06 -12.71
N VAL A 147 3.88 9.10 -13.44
CA VAL A 147 3.64 9.16 -14.89
C VAL A 147 4.58 8.24 -15.66
N ASN A 148 5.86 8.18 -15.29
CA ASN A 148 6.87 7.46 -16.07
C ASN A 148 6.87 5.94 -15.80
N ARG A 149 6.43 5.47 -14.61
CA ARG A 149 6.36 4.03 -14.30
C ARG A 149 5.48 3.22 -15.26
N ARG A 150 4.65 3.88 -16.08
CA ARG A 150 3.86 3.23 -17.14
C ARG A 150 4.70 2.80 -18.35
N PHE A 151 5.89 3.34 -18.51
CA PHE A 151 6.72 3.19 -19.71
C PHE A 151 8.04 2.47 -19.42
N THR A 152 8.40 2.25 -18.16
CA THR A 152 9.66 1.61 -17.77
C THR A 152 9.49 0.76 -16.52
N ASP A 153 10.18 -0.37 -16.46
CA ASP A 153 10.21 -1.25 -15.29
C ASP A 153 11.23 -0.80 -14.22
N LEU A 154 11.95 0.29 -14.46
CA LEU A 154 12.98 0.79 -13.54
C LEU A 154 12.48 0.96 -12.11
N TYR A 155 11.29 1.56 -11.96
CA TYR A 155 10.71 1.80 -10.65
C TYR A 155 10.18 0.51 -10.00
N GLU A 156 9.60 -0.38 -10.78
CA GLU A 156 9.15 -1.69 -10.31
C GLU A 156 10.32 -2.55 -9.86
N TRP A 157 11.44 -2.50 -10.60
CA TRP A 157 12.67 -3.19 -10.20
C TRP A 157 13.20 -2.67 -8.85
N GLY A 158 13.22 -1.36 -8.61
CA GLY A 158 13.63 -0.77 -7.34
C GLY A 158 12.70 -1.13 -6.17
N ARG A 159 11.41 -1.29 -6.42
CA ARG A 159 10.42 -1.66 -5.38
C ARG A 159 10.47 -3.13 -4.97
N ARG A 160 11.08 -4.00 -5.78
CA ARG A 160 11.15 -5.45 -5.54
C ARG A 160 12.43 -5.81 -4.82
N THR A 161 12.39 -5.79 -3.52
CA THR A 161 13.53 -6.20 -2.67
C THR A 161 13.64 -7.71 -2.52
N THR A 162 12.57 -8.44 -2.84
CA THR A 162 12.49 -9.90 -2.87
C THR A 162 11.93 -10.39 -4.20
N ARG A 163 12.24 -11.64 -4.55
CA ARG A 163 11.73 -12.26 -5.78
C ARG A 163 10.28 -12.69 -5.55
N LEU A 164 9.37 -12.20 -6.37
CA LEU A 164 7.97 -12.61 -6.33
C LEU A 164 7.76 -13.92 -7.09
N SER A 165 6.84 -14.76 -6.60
CA SER A 165 6.29 -15.88 -7.40
C SER A 165 5.42 -15.34 -8.54
N LEU A 166 5.08 -16.18 -9.52
CA LEU A 166 4.17 -15.76 -10.59
C LEU A 166 2.78 -15.38 -10.03
N ALA A 167 2.29 -16.11 -9.03
CA ALA A 167 1.03 -15.82 -8.37
C ALA A 167 1.07 -14.44 -7.70
N ALA A 168 2.11 -14.17 -6.92
CA ALA A 168 2.30 -12.86 -6.26
C ALA A 168 2.46 -11.71 -7.28
N GLU A 169 3.08 -11.95 -8.44
CA GLU A 169 3.17 -10.95 -9.51
C GLU A 169 1.78 -10.62 -10.09
N ILE A 170 0.95 -11.64 -10.35
CA ILE A 170 -0.43 -11.45 -10.83
C ILE A 170 -1.25 -10.72 -9.77
N GLN A 171 -1.21 -11.18 -8.53
CA GLN A 171 -1.90 -10.58 -7.40
C GLN A 171 -1.54 -9.10 -7.24
N HIS A 172 -0.25 -8.77 -7.25
CA HIS A 172 0.22 -7.40 -7.13
C HIS A 172 -0.32 -6.47 -8.22
N ARG A 173 -0.49 -6.99 -9.45
CA ARG A 173 -1.10 -6.25 -10.57
C ARG A 173 -2.61 -6.01 -10.42
N LEU A 174 -3.28 -6.75 -9.55
CA LEU A 174 -4.71 -6.57 -9.23
C LEU A 174 -4.94 -5.48 -8.19
N LEU A 175 -3.96 -5.21 -7.35
CA LEU A 175 -4.05 -4.18 -6.32
C LEU A 175 -4.15 -2.78 -6.92
N PRO A 176 -4.61 -1.78 -6.16
CA PRO A 176 -4.62 -0.40 -6.62
C PRO A 176 -3.20 0.14 -6.81
N ASP A 177 -3.03 1.09 -7.71
CA ASP A 177 -1.74 1.72 -8.01
C ASP A 177 -1.12 2.46 -6.81
N SER A 178 -1.95 2.92 -5.87
CA SER A 178 -1.57 3.57 -4.64
C SER A 178 -2.24 2.84 -3.48
N PHE A 179 -1.47 2.49 -2.47
CA PHE A 179 -1.99 1.79 -1.29
C PHE A 179 -2.52 2.75 -0.22
N THR A 180 -2.30 4.05 -0.41
CA THR A 180 -2.75 5.08 0.52
C THR A 180 -3.39 6.24 -0.23
N CYS A 181 -4.51 6.75 0.29
CA CYS A 181 -5.14 7.96 -0.25
C CYS A 181 -5.70 8.81 0.89
N ASP A 182 -5.04 9.94 1.18
CA ASP A 182 -5.54 10.97 2.08
C ASP A 182 -6.18 12.09 1.26
N THR A 183 -7.48 12.28 1.41
CA THR A 183 -8.26 13.30 0.70
C THR A 183 -8.67 14.46 1.61
N GLY A 184 -8.36 14.36 2.92
CA GLY A 184 -8.88 15.26 3.93
C GLY A 184 -10.33 14.98 4.33
N ARG A 185 -11.11 14.26 3.52
CA ARG A 185 -12.47 13.78 3.84
C ARG A 185 -12.45 12.39 4.45
N PHE A 186 -11.53 11.57 4.02
CA PHE A 186 -11.22 10.26 4.54
C PHE A 186 -9.75 9.97 4.28
N ILE A 187 -9.23 9.01 5.01
CA ILE A 187 -7.92 8.44 4.72
C ILE A 187 -8.11 6.93 4.57
N ILE A 188 -7.61 6.39 3.47
CA ILE A 188 -7.56 4.95 3.27
C ILE A 188 -6.11 4.51 3.15
N ALA A 189 -5.80 3.35 3.73
CA ALA A 189 -4.53 2.68 3.53
C ALA A 189 -4.73 1.18 3.53
N GLY A 190 -4.10 0.50 2.60
CA GLY A 190 -4.07 -0.96 2.51
C GLY A 190 -2.65 -1.49 2.62
N ALA A 191 -2.54 -2.73 3.05
CA ALA A 191 -1.31 -3.50 3.00
C ALA A 191 -1.65 -4.96 2.75
N LEU A 192 -0.78 -5.64 2.01
CA LEU A 192 -0.83 -7.05 1.75
C LEU A 192 0.56 -7.61 1.98
N GLU A 193 0.65 -8.62 2.84
CA GLU A 193 1.83 -9.43 3.02
C GLU A 193 1.57 -10.80 2.39
N PRO A 194 2.21 -11.09 1.26
CA PRO A 194 1.97 -12.35 0.57
C PRO A 194 2.66 -13.51 1.32
N ALA A 195 1.98 -14.64 1.41
CA ALA A 195 2.64 -15.90 1.71
C ALA A 195 3.51 -16.33 0.52
N ALA A 196 4.49 -17.22 0.76
CA ALA A 196 5.51 -17.55 -0.25
C ALA A 196 4.92 -18.09 -1.58
N ASP A 197 3.84 -18.89 -1.50
CA ASP A 197 3.25 -19.60 -2.65
C ASP A 197 1.76 -19.31 -2.86
N ILE A 198 1.15 -18.39 -2.11
CA ILE A 198 -0.26 -18.03 -2.18
C ILE A 198 -0.43 -16.68 -2.88
N GLY A 199 -1.56 -16.44 -3.52
CA GLY A 199 -1.82 -15.20 -4.26
C GLY A 199 -3.31 -14.98 -4.50
N GLY A 200 -4.17 -15.25 -3.46
CA GLY A 200 -5.63 -15.16 -3.52
C GLY A 200 -6.21 -13.84 -3.06
N ASP A 201 -5.55 -13.20 -2.12
CA ASP A 201 -6.02 -11.96 -1.51
C ASP A 201 -5.93 -10.76 -2.44
N THR A 202 -6.96 -9.94 -2.45
CA THR A 202 -6.92 -8.63 -3.11
C THR A 202 -7.73 -7.60 -2.36
N PHE A 203 -7.29 -6.36 -2.39
CA PHE A 203 -8.11 -5.21 -2.04
C PHE A 203 -8.14 -4.20 -3.20
N ASP A 204 -9.23 -3.47 -3.28
CA ASP A 204 -9.37 -2.38 -4.25
C ASP A 204 -10.16 -1.22 -3.64
N TYR A 205 -9.83 -0.02 -4.04
CA TYR A 205 -10.63 1.15 -3.74
C TYR A 205 -10.68 2.11 -4.93
N THR A 206 -11.78 2.82 -5.03
CA THR A 206 -11.92 3.86 -6.04
C THR A 206 -12.95 4.90 -5.61
N LEU A 207 -12.79 6.09 -6.14
CA LEU A 207 -13.72 7.19 -5.95
C LEU A 207 -14.48 7.48 -7.23
N ASP A 208 -15.77 7.70 -7.08
CA ASP A 208 -16.54 8.51 -8.01
C ASP A 208 -16.83 9.89 -7.40
N ARG A 209 -17.68 10.69 -8.03
CA ARG A 209 -17.99 12.05 -7.53
C ARG A 209 -18.72 12.05 -6.18
N HIS A 210 -19.41 10.97 -5.83
CA HIS A 210 -20.36 10.88 -4.73
C HIS A 210 -20.04 9.81 -3.71
N ALA A 211 -19.19 8.85 -4.07
CA ALA A 211 -18.92 7.69 -3.22
C ALA A 211 -17.47 7.21 -3.30
N LEU A 212 -17.03 6.64 -2.19
CA LEU A 212 -15.88 5.77 -2.09
C LEU A 212 -16.37 4.32 -2.17
N HIS A 213 -15.81 3.54 -3.06
CA HIS A 213 -16.02 2.10 -3.19
C HIS A 213 -14.81 1.36 -2.68
N LEU A 214 -15.03 0.32 -1.90
CA LEU A 214 -14.01 -0.56 -1.34
C LEU A 214 -14.38 -2.00 -1.61
N SER A 215 -13.39 -2.83 -1.87
CA SER A 215 -13.53 -4.28 -1.85
C SER A 215 -12.30 -4.92 -1.23
N LEU A 216 -12.52 -5.98 -0.47
CA LEU A 216 -11.52 -6.91 0.03
C LEU A 216 -12.01 -8.30 -0.32
N THR A 217 -11.21 -9.10 -1.02
CA THR A 217 -11.59 -10.45 -1.45
C THR A 217 -10.43 -11.41 -1.21
N ASP A 218 -10.80 -12.64 -0.87
CA ASP A 218 -9.88 -13.73 -0.67
C ASP A 218 -10.36 -14.92 -1.53
N ALA A 219 -9.57 -15.27 -2.54
CA ALA A 219 -9.86 -16.35 -3.47
C ALA A 219 -9.25 -17.66 -2.96
N MET A 220 -10.11 -18.63 -2.69
CA MET A 220 -9.70 -19.94 -2.21
C MET A 220 -8.74 -20.64 -3.16
N GLY A 221 -7.72 -21.25 -2.59
CA GLY A 221 -6.70 -22.02 -3.31
C GLY A 221 -5.31 -21.49 -3.06
N HIS A 222 -4.36 -21.91 -3.86
CA HIS A 222 -2.96 -21.49 -3.77
C HIS A 222 -2.38 -21.35 -5.18
N ASP A 223 -1.22 -20.75 -5.28
CA ASP A 223 -0.50 -20.53 -6.53
C ASP A 223 -1.27 -19.73 -7.59
N VAL A 224 -0.92 -19.97 -8.83
CA VAL A 224 -1.49 -19.28 -9.99
C VAL A 224 -3.01 -19.45 -10.13
N GLN A 225 -3.59 -20.53 -9.60
CA GLN A 225 -5.04 -20.75 -9.67
C GLN A 225 -5.81 -19.76 -8.80
N ALA A 226 -5.35 -19.52 -7.58
CA ALA A 226 -5.92 -18.49 -6.71
C ALA A 226 -5.78 -17.09 -7.34
N ALA A 227 -4.61 -16.75 -7.87
CA ALA A 227 -4.38 -15.49 -8.56
C ALA A 227 -5.26 -15.29 -9.81
N LEU A 228 -5.53 -16.35 -10.57
CA LEU A 228 -6.46 -16.30 -11.71
C LEU A 228 -7.90 -16.10 -11.25
N LEU A 229 -8.32 -16.79 -10.19
CA LEU A 229 -9.65 -16.60 -9.61
C LEU A 229 -9.81 -15.16 -9.07
N ALA A 230 -8.82 -14.65 -8.35
CA ALA A 230 -8.77 -13.25 -7.91
C ALA A 230 -8.87 -12.28 -9.10
N THR A 231 -8.21 -12.59 -10.24
CA THR A 231 -8.29 -11.79 -11.47
C THR A 231 -9.73 -11.72 -11.99
N VAL A 232 -10.44 -12.84 -12.00
CA VAL A 232 -11.84 -12.92 -12.45
C VAL A 232 -12.74 -12.07 -11.55
N ILE A 233 -12.58 -12.18 -10.23
CA ILE A 233 -13.37 -11.44 -9.24
C ILE A 233 -13.13 -9.93 -9.35
N VAL A 234 -11.88 -9.49 -9.30
CA VAL A 234 -11.51 -8.06 -9.41
C VAL A 234 -11.98 -7.49 -10.75
N GLY A 235 -11.84 -8.28 -11.84
CA GLY A 235 -12.33 -7.91 -13.16
C GLY A 235 -13.85 -7.69 -13.19
N ALA A 236 -14.64 -8.61 -12.60
CA ALA A 236 -16.08 -8.51 -12.51
C ALA A 236 -16.52 -7.30 -11.67
N LEU A 237 -15.93 -7.11 -10.47
CA LEU A 237 -16.22 -5.99 -9.59
C LEU A 237 -15.93 -4.64 -10.27
N ARG A 238 -14.76 -4.50 -10.90
CA ARG A 238 -14.37 -3.28 -11.62
C ARG A 238 -15.29 -3.02 -12.82
N ASN A 239 -15.67 -4.06 -13.56
CA ASN A 239 -16.57 -3.94 -14.70
C ASN A 239 -17.98 -3.49 -14.29
N ALA A 240 -18.59 -4.13 -13.30
CA ALA A 240 -19.89 -3.77 -12.76
C ALA A 240 -19.90 -2.31 -12.27
N ARG A 241 -18.90 -1.92 -11.48
CA ARG A 241 -18.74 -0.56 -10.97
C ARG A 241 -18.62 0.47 -12.09
N ARG A 242 -17.78 0.21 -13.10
CA ARG A 242 -17.59 1.11 -14.26
C ARG A 242 -18.84 1.20 -15.15
N GLY A 243 -19.68 0.14 -15.12
CA GLY A 243 -21.02 0.12 -15.71
C GLY A 243 -22.09 0.83 -14.88
N ASN A 244 -21.70 1.53 -13.80
CA ASN A 244 -22.60 2.19 -12.85
C ASN A 244 -23.55 1.22 -12.11
N GLY A 245 -23.14 -0.04 -11.94
CA GLY A 245 -23.86 -1.05 -11.18
C GLY A 245 -23.91 -0.72 -9.69
N SER A 246 -25.01 -1.07 -9.05
CA SER A 246 -25.16 -0.98 -7.60
C SER A 246 -24.18 -1.91 -6.86
N LEU A 247 -24.10 -1.78 -5.54
CA LEU A 247 -23.31 -2.71 -4.73
C LEU A 247 -23.81 -4.16 -4.86
N LEU A 248 -25.12 -4.33 -4.99
CA LEU A 248 -25.72 -5.64 -5.23
C LEU A 248 -25.37 -6.21 -6.61
N ASP A 249 -25.36 -5.36 -7.64
CA ASP A 249 -24.96 -5.79 -8.99
C ASP A 249 -23.49 -6.23 -8.99
N GLN A 250 -22.60 -5.48 -8.31
CA GLN A 250 -21.20 -5.87 -8.16
C GLN A 250 -21.04 -7.24 -7.50
N ALA A 251 -21.81 -7.52 -6.41
CA ALA A 251 -21.75 -8.80 -5.73
C ALA A 251 -22.27 -9.96 -6.61
N ASN A 252 -23.38 -9.73 -7.33
CA ASN A 252 -23.96 -10.73 -8.23
C ASN A 252 -23.05 -11.01 -9.43
N ASP A 253 -22.45 -9.97 -10.03
CA ASP A 253 -21.55 -10.12 -11.17
C ASP A 253 -20.27 -10.86 -10.76
N ALA A 254 -19.71 -10.57 -9.57
CA ALA A 254 -18.57 -11.31 -9.03
C ALA A 254 -18.93 -12.78 -8.79
N HIS A 255 -20.10 -13.07 -8.18
CA HIS A 255 -20.57 -14.42 -7.97
C HIS A 255 -20.71 -15.18 -9.30
N GLN A 256 -21.39 -14.59 -10.28
CA GLN A 256 -21.61 -15.24 -11.59
C GLN A 256 -20.27 -15.49 -12.31
N ALA A 257 -19.35 -14.55 -12.25
CA ALA A 257 -18.02 -14.70 -12.85
C ALA A 257 -17.24 -15.88 -12.25
N VAL A 258 -17.33 -16.10 -10.93
CA VAL A 258 -16.71 -17.27 -10.27
C VAL A 258 -17.40 -18.57 -10.70
N VAL A 259 -18.74 -18.60 -10.78
CA VAL A 259 -19.49 -19.76 -11.26
C VAL A 259 -19.12 -20.11 -12.70
N ASP A 260 -19.04 -19.12 -13.58
CA ASP A 260 -18.67 -19.32 -14.99
C ASP A 260 -17.23 -19.80 -15.13
N TYR A 261 -16.31 -19.25 -14.33
CA TYR A 261 -14.90 -19.70 -14.27
C TYR A 261 -14.82 -21.17 -13.86
N ALA A 262 -15.52 -21.58 -12.79
CA ALA A 262 -15.56 -22.96 -12.33
C ALA A 262 -16.10 -23.92 -13.41
N HIS A 263 -17.18 -23.53 -14.10
CA HIS A 263 -17.76 -24.31 -15.19
C HIS A 263 -16.80 -24.47 -16.38
N GLN A 264 -16.10 -23.40 -16.77
CA GLN A 264 -15.13 -23.45 -17.86
C GLN A 264 -13.92 -24.32 -17.51
N ALA A 265 -13.40 -24.19 -16.29
CA ALA A 265 -12.33 -25.04 -15.80
C ALA A 265 -12.75 -26.53 -15.81
N HIS A 266 -13.94 -26.85 -15.33
CA HIS A 266 -14.47 -28.22 -15.33
C HIS A 266 -14.61 -28.79 -16.75
N GLN A 267 -15.11 -28.00 -17.71
CA GLN A 267 -15.24 -28.43 -19.12
C GLN A 267 -13.89 -28.66 -19.78
N ALA A 268 -12.91 -27.82 -19.50
CA ALA A 268 -11.55 -27.97 -20.02
C ALA A 268 -10.90 -29.29 -19.56
N TYR A 269 -11.09 -29.68 -18.29
CA TYR A 269 -10.60 -30.93 -17.71
C TYR A 269 -11.41 -32.16 -18.16
N ALA A 270 -12.73 -32.05 -18.29
CA ALA A 270 -13.60 -33.15 -18.69
C ALA A 270 -13.35 -33.61 -20.15
N ASN A 271 -12.84 -32.73 -21.00
CA ASN A 271 -12.48 -33.02 -22.40
C ASN A 271 -11.12 -33.72 -22.56
N GLN A 272 -10.33 -33.84 -21.49
CA GLN A 272 -9.06 -34.55 -21.51
C GLN A 272 -9.28 -35.99 -21.02
N SER A 273 -8.98 -36.96 -21.89
CA SER A 273 -9.25 -38.39 -21.69
C SER A 273 -8.28 -39.09 -20.69
N ASP A 274 -7.50 -38.35 -19.94
CA ASP A 274 -6.47 -38.89 -19.03
C ASP A 274 -7.01 -39.08 -17.61
N GLN A 275 -6.76 -40.22 -16.99
CA GLN A 275 -7.25 -40.56 -15.64
C GLN A 275 -6.77 -39.58 -14.56
N VAL A 276 -5.59 -38.97 -14.77
CA VAL A 276 -5.04 -37.95 -13.87
C VAL A 276 -5.91 -36.68 -13.91
N HIS A 277 -6.35 -36.25 -15.07
CA HIS A 277 -7.21 -35.08 -15.22
C HIS A 277 -8.62 -35.30 -14.68
N GLN A 278 -9.14 -36.55 -14.80
CA GLN A 278 -10.42 -36.92 -14.16
C GLN A 278 -10.32 -36.92 -12.62
N ALA A 279 -9.20 -37.36 -12.06
CA ALA A 279 -8.97 -37.27 -10.62
C ALA A 279 -8.86 -35.82 -10.14
N VAL A 280 -8.17 -34.97 -10.87
CA VAL A 280 -8.08 -33.53 -10.56
C VAL A 280 -9.46 -32.85 -10.67
N ALA A 281 -10.27 -33.19 -11.69
CA ALA A 281 -11.63 -32.67 -11.85
C ALA A 281 -12.57 -33.14 -10.73
N GLN A 282 -12.36 -34.33 -10.17
CA GLN A 282 -13.15 -34.86 -9.04
C GLN A 282 -12.71 -34.31 -7.68
N HIS A 283 -11.46 -33.86 -7.55
CA HIS A 283 -10.88 -33.30 -6.32
C HIS A 283 -10.60 -31.80 -6.45
N GLY A 284 -10.73 -31.21 -7.65
CA GLY A 284 -10.68 -29.78 -7.89
C GLY A 284 -11.88 -29.13 -7.20
N GLY A 285 -11.66 -28.59 -6.00
CA GLY A 285 -12.67 -27.96 -5.18
C GLY A 285 -13.47 -26.93 -5.95
N GLN A 286 -14.71 -26.69 -5.53
CA GLN A 286 -15.53 -25.61 -6.07
C GLN A 286 -14.74 -24.32 -5.99
N ALA A 287 -14.48 -23.67 -7.14
CA ALA A 287 -13.91 -22.33 -7.13
C ALA A 287 -14.84 -21.43 -6.32
N MET A 288 -14.32 -20.86 -5.25
CA MET A 288 -15.07 -19.93 -4.41
C MET A 288 -14.14 -18.86 -3.86
N ALA A 289 -14.72 -17.76 -3.48
CA ALA A 289 -14.00 -16.70 -2.81
C ALA A 289 -14.88 -16.04 -1.75
N THR A 290 -14.25 -15.57 -0.68
CA THR A 290 -14.89 -14.70 0.28
C THR A 290 -14.68 -13.24 -0.07
N GLY A 291 -15.51 -12.32 0.44
CA GLY A 291 -15.29 -10.92 0.18
C GLY A 291 -16.22 -9.97 0.89
N GLN A 292 -15.75 -8.74 1.01
CA GLN A 292 -16.48 -7.60 1.55
C GLN A 292 -16.49 -6.48 0.52
N LEU A 293 -17.69 -5.95 0.26
CA LEU A 293 -17.89 -4.82 -0.63
C LEU A 293 -18.53 -3.68 0.15
N LEU A 294 -17.97 -2.48 0.04
CA LEU A 294 -18.51 -1.28 0.69
C LEU A 294 -18.69 -0.15 -0.31
N ARG A 295 -19.73 0.64 -0.03
CA ARG A 295 -19.92 1.93 -0.68
C ARG A 295 -20.22 2.99 0.38
N VAL A 296 -19.35 4.00 0.48
CA VAL A 296 -19.46 5.10 1.44
C VAL A 296 -19.83 6.37 0.67
N SER A 297 -20.97 6.97 0.99
CA SER A 297 -21.38 8.27 0.43
C SER A 297 -20.44 9.38 0.94
N LEU A 298 -19.79 10.09 0.02
CA LEU A 298 -18.87 11.18 0.38
C LEU A 298 -19.59 12.39 0.98
N ASP A 299 -20.88 12.56 0.68
CA ASP A 299 -21.66 13.70 1.17
C ASP A 299 -22.24 13.46 2.56
N THR A 300 -22.65 12.21 2.85
CA THR A 300 -23.40 11.88 4.07
C THR A 300 -22.68 10.94 5.03
N GLY A 301 -21.63 10.21 4.57
CA GLY A 301 -21.00 9.14 5.32
C GLY A 301 -21.85 7.85 5.37
N GLN A 302 -23.05 7.86 4.76
CA GLN A 302 -23.89 6.66 4.72
C GLN A 302 -23.12 5.52 4.03
N THR A 303 -22.97 4.42 4.77
CA THR A 303 -22.21 3.26 4.32
C THR A 303 -23.14 2.09 4.09
N THR A 304 -23.06 1.51 2.89
CA THR A 304 -23.70 0.24 2.53
C THR A 304 -22.64 -0.84 2.38
N PHE A 305 -23.01 -2.08 2.71
CA PHE A 305 -22.10 -3.18 2.89
C PHE A 305 -22.70 -4.50 2.41
N VAL A 306 -21.89 -5.34 1.76
CA VAL A 306 -22.16 -6.74 1.44
C VAL A 306 -21.05 -7.60 2.00
N ASN A 307 -21.40 -8.68 2.69
CA ASN A 307 -20.43 -9.69 3.16
C ASN A 307 -20.74 -11.03 2.52
N ALA A 308 -19.85 -11.48 1.64
CA ALA A 308 -19.90 -12.75 0.94
C ALA A 308 -18.99 -13.78 1.64
N GLY A 309 -19.41 -14.30 2.78
CA GLY A 309 -18.69 -15.36 3.49
C GLY A 309 -17.37 -14.94 4.17
N HIS A 310 -17.13 -13.64 4.32
CA HIS A 310 -15.85 -13.12 4.81
C HIS A 310 -15.89 -12.82 6.31
N VAL A 311 -14.71 -12.79 6.94
CA VAL A 311 -14.56 -12.44 8.37
C VAL A 311 -15.13 -11.06 8.66
N TRP A 312 -15.51 -10.78 9.91
CA TRP A 312 -16.12 -9.51 10.26
C TRP A 312 -15.11 -8.37 10.32
N PRO A 313 -15.50 -7.17 9.88
CA PRO A 313 -14.64 -5.99 10.02
C PRO A 313 -14.54 -5.54 11.47
N LEU A 314 -13.42 -4.89 11.81
CA LEU A 314 -13.21 -4.26 13.11
C LEU A 314 -13.46 -2.75 13.00
N ARG A 315 -14.00 -2.17 14.06
CA ARG A 315 -14.17 -0.72 14.19
C ARG A 315 -13.52 -0.22 15.46
N LEU A 316 -12.67 0.78 15.32
CA LEU A 316 -12.20 1.58 16.45
C LEU A 316 -13.04 2.84 16.55
N ARG A 317 -13.74 3.00 17.67
CA ARG A 317 -14.56 4.18 18.04
C ARG A 317 -14.34 4.51 19.50
N ASP A 318 -14.07 5.77 19.81
CA ASP A 318 -13.87 6.26 21.20
C ASP A 318 -12.85 5.41 22.00
N GLY A 319 -11.78 4.95 21.34
CA GLY A 319 -10.72 4.11 21.93
C GLY A 319 -11.11 2.65 22.15
N GLN A 320 -12.32 2.24 21.77
CA GLN A 320 -12.78 0.85 21.84
C GLN A 320 -12.73 0.18 20.48
N VAL A 321 -12.19 -1.03 20.44
CA VAL A 321 -12.19 -1.89 19.23
C VAL A 321 -13.30 -2.91 19.40
N GLU A 322 -14.16 -3.00 18.41
CA GLU A 322 -15.28 -3.94 18.36
C GLU A 322 -15.38 -4.62 16.99
N GLU A 323 -15.78 -5.86 16.96
CA GLU A 323 -16.23 -6.50 15.73
C GLU A 323 -17.60 -5.96 15.31
N ILE A 324 -17.72 -5.60 14.05
CA ILE A 324 -19.02 -5.29 13.46
C ILE A 324 -19.51 -6.56 12.82
N ALA A 325 -20.57 -7.15 13.38
CA ALA A 325 -21.11 -8.43 12.97
C ALA A 325 -22.36 -8.27 12.05
N PRO A 326 -22.20 -7.83 10.79
CA PRO A 326 -23.31 -7.85 9.84
C PRO A 326 -23.69 -9.29 9.49
N LEU A 327 -24.87 -9.46 8.88
CA LEU A 327 -25.24 -10.75 8.34
C LEU A 327 -24.27 -11.17 7.24
N VAL A 328 -23.85 -12.42 7.29
CA VAL A 328 -22.93 -13.01 6.32
C VAL A 328 -23.75 -13.83 5.32
N ASP A 329 -23.53 -13.59 4.04
CA ASP A 329 -24.08 -14.36 2.93
C ASP A 329 -23.10 -15.44 2.48
N LEU A 330 -23.48 -16.31 1.56
CA LEU A 330 -22.58 -17.33 1.05
C LEU A 330 -21.42 -16.72 0.26
N PRO A 331 -20.22 -17.34 0.28
CA PRO A 331 -19.12 -16.97 -0.58
C PRO A 331 -19.49 -16.90 -2.06
N PHE A 332 -18.77 -16.09 -2.82
CA PHE A 332 -18.88 -16.08 -4.27
C PHE A 332 -18.59 -17.47 -4.86
N GLY A 333 -19.37 -17.91 -5.84
CA GLY A 333 -19.23 -19.21 -6.49
C GLY A 333 -20.03 -20.34 -5.86
N ILE A 334 -20.51 -20.22 -4.63
CA ILE A 334 -21.34 -21.25 -3.98
C ILE A 334 -22.76 -21.23 -4.55
N THR A 335 -23.20 -22.37 -5.10
CA THR A 335 -24.53 -22.54 -5.69
C THR A 335 -25.27 -23.73 -5.06
N PRO A 336 -26.63 -23.65 -4.83
CA PRO A 336 -27.48 -22.49 -5.08
C PRO A 336 -27.20 -21.32 -4.10
N ASN A 337 -27.28 -20.09 -4.58
CA ASN A 337 -27.14 -18.89 -3.76
C ASN A 337 -28.52 -18.20 -3.64
N PRO A 338 -29.00 -17.89 -2.43
CA PRO A 338 -30.28 -17.17 -2.24
C PRO A 338 -30.18 -15.68 -2.59
N GLY A 339 -29.00 -15.19 -2.93
CA GLY A 339 -28.70 -13.78 -3.23
C GLY A 339 -27.94 -13.09 -2.10
N TYR A 340 -27.44 -11.88 -2.38
CA TYR A 340 -26.70 -11.06 -1.44
C TYR A 340 -27.59 -9.99 -0.82
N ARG A 341 -27.30 -9.63 0.44
CA ARG A 341 -28.02 -8.59 1.19
C ARG A 341 -27.16 -7.34 1.29
N VAL A 342 -27.68 -6.24 0.79
CA VAL A 342 -27.07 -4.93 1.04
C VAL A 342 -27.53 -4.45 2.40
N GLN A 343 -26.58 -4.24 3.30
CA GLN A 343 -26.81 -3.84 4.67
C GLN A 343 -26.27 -2.44 4.91
N SER A 344 -26.79 -1.75 5.92
CA SER A 344 -26.26 -0.47 6.40
C SER A 344 -25.18 -0.72 7.46
N LEU A 345 -24.05 -0.06 7.33
CA LEU A 345 -23.00 -0.09 8.34
C LEU A 345 -22.93 1.29 9.00
N ASP A 346 -22.97 1.32 10.34
CA ASP A 346 -22.90 2.57 11.12
C ASP A 346 -21.45 3.07 11.19
N LEU A 347 -21.04 3.82 10.15
CA LEU A 347 -19.77 4.53 10.11
C LEU A 347 -19.99 5.98 10.51
N ARG A 348 -19.29 6.44 11.55
CA ARG A 348 -19.38 7.81 12.07
C ARG A 348 -18.06 8.53 11.97
N GLN A 349 -18.14 9.82 12.08
CA GLN A 349 -16.94 10.67 12.16
C GLN A 349 -16.11 10.34 13.41
N GLY A 350 -14.82 10.15 13.18
CA GLY A 350 -13.88 9.71 14.20
C GLY A 350 -13.63 8.20 14.19
N ASP A 351 -14.43 7.43 13.45
CA ASP A 351 -14.21 5.99 13.33
C ASP A 351 -12.99 5.66 12.48
N ARG A 352 -12.34 4.57 12.86
CA ARG A 352 -11.43 3.79 12.00
C ARG A 352 -12.07 2.44 11.75
N LEU A 353 -12.37 2.15 10.47
CA LEU A 353 -12.87 0.85 10.02
C LEU A 353 -11.70 0.04 9.46
N ILE A 354 -11.59 -1.22 9.89
CA ILE A 354 -10.54 -2.14 9.47
C ILE A 354 -11.20 -3.36 8.85
N LEU A 355 -10.94 -3.58 7.56
CA LEU A 355 -11.25 -4.81 6.83
C LEU A 355 -10.00 -5.64 6.79
N LEU A 356 -10.11 -6.95 6.96
CA LEU A 356 -8.95 -7.83 7.03
C LEU A 356 -9.32 -9.23 6.50
N THR A 357 -8.35 -9.97 6.00
CA THR A 357 -8.48 -11.40 5.68
C THR A 357 -8.11 -12.25 6.89
N ASP A 358 -8.42 -13.53 6.83
CA ASP A 358 -8.17 -14.46 7.94
C ASP A 358 -6.68 -14.67 8.23
N GLY A 359 -5.79 -14.51 7.21
CA GLY A 359 -4.35 -14.50 7.44
C GLY A 359 -3.87 -13.43 8.43
N MET A 360 -4.65 -12.33 8.58
CA MET A 360 -4.40 -11.35 9.65
C MET A 360 -4.80 -11.84 11.05
N LEU A 361 -5.62 -12.90 11.13
CA LEU A 361 -6.16 -13.49 12.36
C LEU A 361 -5.46 -14.81 12.73
N GLU A 362 -4.48 -15.28 11.96
CA GLU A 362 -3.70 -16.47 12.31
C GLU A 362 -3.20 -16.36 13.75
N PRO A 363 -3.10 -17.49 14.50
CA PRO A 363 -2.87 -17.44 15.92
C PRO A 363 -1.55 -16.74 16.24
N HIS A 364 -1.69 -15.48 16.57
CA HIS A 364 -0.64 -14.69 17.17
C HIS A 364 -0.45 -15.24 18.59
N GLY A 365 0.78 -15.33 19.06
CA GLY A 365 1.04 -15.69 20.44
C GLY A 365 0.35 -14.70 21.40
N PRO A 366 0.24 -15.01 22.70
CA PRO A 366 -0.50 -14.18 23.67
C PRO A 366 -0.03 -12.71 23.81
N GLU A 367 1.03 -12.33 23.10
CA GLU A 367 1.65 -11.01 23.20
C GLU A 367 1.27 -10.02 22.09
N ALA A 368 0.49 -10.45 21.06
CA ALA A 368 0.04 -9.54 20.00
C ALA A 368 -1.44 -9.71 19.68
N ASP A 369 -2.25 -9.13 20.52
CA ASP A 369 -3.65 -8.88 20.22
C ASP A 369 -3.75 -7.76 19.17
N LEU A 370 -4.27 -8.09 17.97
CA LEU A 370 -4.50 -7.12 16.90
C LEU A 370 -5.36 -5.95 17.40
N CYS A 371 -6.31 -6.21 18.31
CA CYS A 371 -7.12 -5.16 18.92
C CYS A 371 -6.27 -4.18 19.75
N ASP A 372 -5.23 -4.67 20.42
CA ASP A 372 -4.30 -3.82 21.15
C ASP A 372 -3.42 -2.98 20.20
N LEU A 373 -2.95 -3.56 19.10
CA LEU A 373 -2.22 -2.82 18.08
C LEU A 373 -3.09 -1.72 17.45
N ILE A 374 -4.36 -2.02 17.18
CA ILE A 374 -5.32 -1.03 16.66
C ILE A 374 -5.49 0.12 17.66
N ARG A 375 -5.63 -0.16 18.96
CA ARG A 375 -5.73 0.88 19.99
C ARG A 375 -4.46 1.71 20.10
N GLN A 376 -3.29 1.07 20.11
CA GLN A 376 -1.99 1.75 20.20
C GLN A 376 -1.71 2.67 19.00
N THR A 377 -2.22 2.32 17.83
CA THR A 377 -2.04 3.10 16.60
C THR A 377 -3.20 4.04 16.29
N SER A 378 -4.15 4.23 17.22
CA SER A 378 -5.37 5.02 17.01
C SER A 378 -5.11 6.43 16.47
N GLU A 379 -4.08 7.10 16.98
CA GLU A 379 -3.67 8.45 16.57
C GLU A 379 -2.71 8.47 15.37
N TRP A 380 -2.32 7.30 14.86
CA TRP A 380 -1.37 7.22 13.77
C TRP A 380 -2.08 7.37 12.43
N HIS A 381 -1.32 7.82 11.43
CA HIS A 381 -1.80 7.77 10.06
C HIS A 381 -2.08 6.31 9.65
N PRO A 382 -3.22 6.00 8.98
CA PRO A 382 -3.56 4.63 8.57
C PRO A 382 -2.44 3.89 7.85
N ARG A 383 -1.66 4.56 6.98
CA ARG A 383 -0.48 3.99 6.32
C ARG A 383 0.51 3.35 7.30
N ASP A 384 0.79 4.05 8.40
CA ASP A 384 1.75 3.57 9.39
C ASP A 384 1.13 2.51 10.32
N ALA A 385 -0.19 2.58 10.54
CA ALA A 385 -0.93 1.57 11.30
C ALA A 385 -0.97 0.23 10.55
N VAL A 386 -1.37 0.21 9.27
CA VAL A 386 -1.43 -1.05 8.50
C VAL A 386 -0.05 -1.70 8.36
N ARG A 387 1.02 -0.91 8.24
CA ARG A 387 2.39 -1.43 8.25
C ARG A 387 2.72 -2.17 9.55
N VAL A 388 2.36 -1.60 10.70
CA VAL A 388 2.58 -2.25 12.00
C VAL A 388 1.77 -3.53 12.12
N PHE A 389 0.55 -3.57 11.59
CA PHE A 389 -0.29 -4.78 11.61
C PHE A 389 0.35 -5.90 10.79
N THR A 390 0.82 -5.61 9.57
CA THR A 390 1.50 -6.62 8.74
C THR A 390 2.88 -7.00 9.27
N GLU A 391 3.64 -6.06 9.86
CA GLU A 391 4.90 -6.36 10.54
C GLU A 391 4.68 -7.35 11.70
N ALA A 392 3.60 -7.19 12.47
CA ALA A 392 3.26 -8.10 13.55
C ALA A 392 2.99 -9.52 13.03
N VAL A 393 2.24 -9.68 11.94
CA VAL A 393 2.02 -10.99 11.30
C VAL A 393 3.34 -11.65 10.90
N LEU A 394 4.25 -10.89 10.27
CA LEU A 394 5.57 -11.41 9.88
C LEU A 394 6.44 -11.82 11.07
N GLU A 395 6.48 -11.01 12.12
CA GLU A 395 7.25 -11.31 13.31
C GLU A 395 6.75 -12.62 13.99
N PHE A 396 5.41 -12.83 14.04
CA PHE A 396 4.81 -14.04 14.61
C PHE A 396 4.99 -15.29 13.74
N SER A 397 4.90 -15.13 12.42
CA SER A 397 5.13 -16.23 11.48
C SER A 397 6.60 -16.56 11.25
N ASN A 398 7.54 -15.91 11.96
CA ASN A 398 8.97 -15.96 11.67
C ASN A 398 9.31 -15.63 10.21
N HIS A 399 8.63 -14.65 9.63
CA HIS A 399 8.73 -14.24 8.23
C HIS A 399 8.33 -15.31 7.20
N ASP A 400 7.50 -16.25 7.60
CA ASP A 400 6.94 -17.31 6.75
C ASP A 400 5.44 -17.46 7.05
N PRO A 401 4.60 -16.48 6.62
CA PRO A 401 3.16 -16.53 6.81
C PRO A 401 2.56 -17.71 6.03
N ARG A 402 1.59 -18.39 6.62
CA ARG A 402 0.94 -19.56 6.01
C ARG A 402 -0.10 -19.19 4.97
N ASP A 403 -0.65 -17.99 5.10
CA ASP A 403 -1.65 -17.41 4.19
C ASP A 403 -1.33 -15.95 3.92
N ASP A 404 -1.88 -15.41 2.84
CA ASP A 404 -1.82 -13.98 2.55
C ASP A 404 -2.47 -13.20 3.69
N ALA A 405 -1.81 -12.16 4.15
CA ALA A 405 -2.33 -11.31 5.22
C ALA A 405 -2.63 -9.92 4.68
N THR A 406 -3.92 -9.63 4.51
CA THR A 406 -4.37 -8.38 3.89
C THR A 406 -5.18 -7.54 4.87
N VAL A 407 -4.90 -6.26 4.91
CA VAL A 407 -5.63 -5.29 5.73
C VAL A 407 -5.92 -4.03 4.93
N LEU A 408 -7.14 -3.52 5.07
CA LEU A 408 -7.58 -2.24 4.51
C LEU A 408 -8.19 -1.39 5.63
N CYS A 409 -7.60 -0.23 5.87
CA CYS A 409 -7.95 0.69 6.94
C CYS A 409 -8.58 1.95 6.35
N LEU A 410 -9.77 2.32 6.84
CA LEU A 410 -10.48 3.54 6.47
C LEU A 410 -10.71 4.41 7.71
N ASP A 411 -10.09 5.58 7.75
CA ASP A 411 -10.41 6.63 8.71
C ASP A 411 -11.47 7.57 8.12
N TRP A 412 -12.52 7.83 8.91
CA TRP A 412 -13.57 8.78 8.59
C TRP A 412 -13.50 9.98 9.53
N PRO A 413 -12.65 11.00 9.23
CA PRO A 413 -12.39 12.10 10.15
C PRO A 413 -13.59 13.05 10.32
N ALA A 414 -13.58 13.84 11.39
CA ALA A 414 -14.58 14.87 11.63
C ALA A 414 -14.53 15.99 10.56
N PRO A 415 -15.67 16.62 10.19
CA PRO A 415 -15.79 17.52 9.05
C PRO A 415 -14.99 18.82 9.15
N ASN A 416 -14.47 19.18 10.31
CA ASN A 416 -13.78 20.44 10.56
C ASN A 416 -12.25 20.35 10.60
N ALA A 417 -11.67 19.19 10.29
CA ALA A 417 -10.25 19.11 10.01
C ALA A 417 -10.02 19.73 8.62
N ALA A 418 -9.76 21.03 8.57
CA ALA A 418 -9.30 21.64 7.32
C ALA A 418 -8.12 20.81 6.80
N TYR A 419 -8.20 20.34 5.56
CA TYR A 419 -7.08 19.62 4.95
C TYR A 419 -5.87 20.53 4.90
N THR A 420 -4.96 20.33 5.82
CA THR A 420 -3.70 21.09 5.94
C THR A 420 -2.52 20.36 5.32
N GLY A 421 -2.77 19.24 4.62
CA GLY A 421 -1.79 18.30 4.10
C GLY A 421 -1.99 16.91 4.72
N PRO A 422 -1.21 15.90 4.28
CA PRO A 422 -1.29 14.54 4.81
C PRO A 422 -1.11 14.53 6.33
N ARG A 423 -1.93 13.73 7.04
CA ARG A 423 -1.73 13.49 8.47
C ARG A 423 -0.39 12.81 8.69
N THR A 424 0.21 13.07 9.83
CA THR A 424 1.52 12.53 10.20
C THR A 424 1.39 11.65 11.43
N SER A 425 2.19 10.59 11.50
CA SER A 425 2.30 9.76 12.68
C SER A 425 3.33 10.35 13.67
N PRO A 426 3.16 10.14 14.98
CA PRO A 426 4.19 10.52 15.94
C PRO A 426 5.54 9.88 15.56
N ALA A 427 6.61 10.64 15.64
CA ALA A 427 7.95 10.08 15.44
C ALA A 427 8.19 9.02 16.51
N ALA A 428 8.62 7.82 16.11
CA ALA A 428 9.01 6.78 17.04
C ALA A 428 10.14 7.32 17.95
N THR A 429 9.84 7.51 19.22
CA THR A 429 10.87 7.74 20.22
C THR A 429 11.66 6.43 20.30
N ALA A 430 12.93 6.46 19.95
CA ALA A 430 13.82 5.31 20.09
C ALA A 430 13.78 4.87 21.56
N GLN A 431 13.03 3.83 21.89
CA GLN A 431 13.19 3.12 23.15
C GLN A 431 14.53 2.38 23.02
N ALA A 432 15.55 2.91 23.69
CA ALA A 432 16.80 2.22 23.90
C ALA A 432 16.46 0.91 24.63
N ALA A 433 16.77 -0.21 23.98
CA ALA A 433 16.69 -1.52 24.61
C ALA A 433 17.53 -1.50 25.89
N PRO A 434 17.03 -2.03 27.02
CA PRO A 434 17.85 -2.11 28.22
C PRO A 434 19.00 -3.07 27.96
N THR A 435 20.22 -2.56 28.05
CA THR A 435 21.44 -3.32 28.04
C THR A 435 21.39 -4.34 29.18
N GLN A 436 21.20 -5.62 28.87
CA GLN A 436 21.36 -6.69 29.84
C GLN A 436 22.84 -6.70 30.27
N GLY A 437 23.06 -6.25 31.50
CA GLY A 437 24.35 -6.35 32.15
C GLY A 437 24.76 -7.81 32.30
N GLN A 438 25.83 -8.19 31.66
CA GLN A 438 26.54 -9.43 31.99
C GLN A 438 27.09 -9.29 33.41
N SER A 439 26.49 -9.95 34.37
CA SER A 439 27.15 -10.25 35.65
C SER A 439 27.94 -11.53 35.49
N GLN A 440 29.25 -11.36 35.39
CA GLN A 440 30.20 -12.43 35.69
C GLN A 440 30.27 -12.63 37.20
N SER A 441 30.04 -13.81 37.65
CA SER A 441 30.73 -14.46 38.78
C SER A 441 30.44 -15.99 38.77
#